data_75f0ca58354150d119c00443dacc9ac1
#
_entry.id   75f0ca58354150d119c00443dacc9ac1
#
_cell.length_a   1.000
_cell.length_b   1.000
_cell.length_c   1.000
_cell.angle_alpha   90.00
_cell.angle_beta   90.00
_cell.angle_gamma   90.00
#
_symmetry.space_group_name_H-M   'P 1'
#
loop_
_entity.id
_entity.type
_entity.pdbx_description
1 polymer ?
#
loop_
_entity_poly.entity_id
_entity_poly.type
_entity_poly.pdbx_seq_one_letter_code
_entity_poly.pdbx_strand_id
1 'polypeptide(L)'
;TTALENVELPLIYNRTGQFSNSKELAKKALDQVGLSDRLYHRTNELSGGQQQRVAIARALVNNPTLILADEPTGNLDSKSSFDIADLFVQLNNKGKTIVMITHEPEIAQFAKRMIYLRDGRILTDKLIKNRSTKADAIKELERNPTADNELS
;
A
#
# COMPACT_ATOMS: atom_id res chain seq x y z
N THR A 1 -1.42 18.29 -10.27
CA THR A 1 -0.16 17.99 -9.55
C THR A 1 0.47 16.73 -10.10
N THR A 2 1.80 16.70 -10.20
CA THR A 2 2.60 15.54 -10.55
C THR A 2 2.74 14.58 -9.36
N ALA A 3 3.19 13.34 -9.60
CA ALA A 3 3.49 12.39 -8.54
C ALA A 3 4.52 12.96 -7.55
N LEU A 4 5.57 13.60 -8.06
CA LEU A 4 6.62 14.22 -7.24
C LEU A 4 6.06 15.33 -6.33
N GLU A 5 5.30 16.28 -6.91
CA GLU A 5 4.67 17.37 -6.15
C GLU A 5 3.72 16.84 -5.07
N ASN A 6 2.96 15.79 -5.38
CA ASN A 6 2.02 15.17 -4.43
C ASN A 6 2.73 14.57 -3.21
N VAL A 7 3.85 13.88 -3.44
CA VAL A 7 4.66 13.27 -2.37
C VAL A 7 5.46 14.32 -1.59
N GLU A 8 5.81 15.44 -2.21
CA GLU A 8 6.53 16.55 -1.56
C GLU A 8 5.65 17.34 -0.57
N LEU A 9 4.32 17.37 -0.78
CA LEU A 9 3.39 18.18 0.02
C LEU A 9 3.58 18.06 1.55
N PRO A 10 3.68 16.87 2.17
CA PRO A 10 3.84 16.77 3.63
C PRO A 10 5.14 17.42 4.15
N LEU A 11 6.17 17.49 3.32
CA LEU A 11 7.45 18.10 3.68
C LEU A 11 7.37 19.64 3.66
N ILE A 12 6.59 20.22 2.74
CA ILE A 12 6.39 21.66 2.63
C ILE A 12 5.64 22.21 3.85
N TYR A 13 4.68 21.45 4.37
CA TYR A 13 3.88 21.83 5.54
C TYR A 13 4.55 21.55 6.88
N ASN A 14 5.71 20.89 6.88
CA ASN A 14 6.42 20.60 8.11
C ASN A 14 7.13 21.89 8.61
N ARG A 15 6.60 22.46 9.70
CA ARG A 15 7.03 23.73 10.29
C ARG A 15 8.47 23.76 10.84
N THR A 16 9.17 22.64 10.86
CA THR A 16 10.53 22.57 11.42
C THR A 16 11.62 23.13 10.48
N GLY A 17 11.26 23.53 9.25
CA GLY A 17 12.16 24.24 8.33
C GLY A 17 13.41 23.48 7.86
N GLN A 18 13.49 22.19 8.18
CA GLN A 18 14.71 21.37 7.96
C GLN A 18 14.79 20.67 6.60
N PHE A 19 13.87 20.93 5.67
CA PHE A 19 13.84 20.21 4.40
C PHE A 19 14.31 21.08 3.22
N SER A 20 15.56 21.53 3.25
CA SER A 20 16.23 22.08 2.06
C SER A 20 16.32 21.08 0.90
N ASN A 21 15.93 19.81 1.12
CA ASN A 21 16.04 18.71 0.17
C ASN A 21 14.71 17.93 -0.04
N SER A 22 13.56 18.65 0.02
CA SER A 22 12.23 18.02 -0.07
C SER A 22 12.03 17.19 -1.36
N LYS A 23 12.52 17.70 -2.51
CA LYS A 23 12.44 17.00 -3.79
C LYS A 23 13.20 15.67 -3.80
N GLU A 24 14.39 15.64 -3.20
CA GLU A 24 15.18 14.40 -3.14
C GLU A 24 14.56 13.37 -2.20
N LEU A 25 13.95 13.80 -1.10
CA LEU A 25 13.19 12.91 -0.21
C LEU A 25 11.95 12.36 -0.92
N ALA A 26 11.22 13.20 -1.65
CA ALA A 26 10.07 12.76 -2.44
C ALA A 26 10.46 11.77 -3.55
N LYS A 27 11.57 12.01 -4.26
CA LYS A 27 12.11 11.06 -5.25
C LYS A 27 12.44 9.71 -4.61
N LYS A 28 13.12 9.70 -3.46
CA LYS A 28 13.44 8.46 -2.73
C LYS A 28 12.18 7.70 -2.30
N ALA A 29 11.16 8.42 -1.85
CA ALA A 29 9.89 7.79 -1.48
C ALA A 29 9.19 7.18 -2.69
N LEU A 30 9.19 7.85 -3.84
CA LEU A 30 8.64 7.31 -5.10
C LEU A 30 9.45 6.11 -5.62
N ASP A 31 10.76 6.13 -5.47
CA ASP A 31 11.64 5.00 -5.79
C ASP A 31 11.29 3.76 -4.94
N GLN A 32 11.07 3.93 -3.64
CA GLN A 32 10.69 2.85 -2.72
C GLN A 32 9.40 2.12 -3.13
N VAL A 33 8.52 2.79 -3.85
CA VAL A 33 7.25 2.22 -4.33
C VAL A 33 7.29 1.84 -5.82
N GLY A 34 8.45 1.93 -6.47
CA GLY A 34 8.65 1.54 -7.87
C GLY A 34 8.07 2.52 -8.89
N LEU A 35 8.14 3.83 -8.60
CA LEU A 35 7.65 4.90 -9.48
C LEU A 35 8.74 5.89 -9.89
N SER A 36 10.00 5.47 -9.95
CA SER A 36 11.13 6.31 -10.35
C SER A 36 11.00 6.90 -11.76
N ASP A 37 10.33 6.18 -12.67
CA ASP A 37 10.08 6.56 -14.06
C ASP A 37 8.80 7.39 -14.24
N ARG A 38 8.03 7.65 -13.17
CA ARG A 38 6.73 8.32 -13.17
C ARG A 38 6.69 9.64 -12.39
N LEU A 39 7.84 10.16 -11.99
CA LEU A 39 7.97 11.36 -11.12
C LEU A 39 7.16 12.56 -11.59
N TYR A 40 7.16 12.82 -12.89
CA TYR A 40 6.56 14.00 -13.51
C TYR A 40 5.19 13.73 -14.17
N HIS A 41 4.67 12.50 -14.09
CA HIS A 41 3.32 12.21 -14.54
C HIS A 41 2.31 12.85 -13.60
N ARG A 42 1.23 13.37 -14.18
CA ARG A 42 0.08 13.86 -13.39
C ARG A 42 -0.68 12.67 -12.81
N THR A 43 -1.34 12.86 -11.68
CA THR A 43 -2.08 11.78 -11.02
C THR A 43 -3.17 11.16 -11.90
N ASN A 44 -3.81 11.95 -12.77
CA ASN A 44 -4.80 11.46 -13.74
C ASN A 44 -4.22 10.70 -14.93
N GLU A 45 -2.90 10.70 -15.10
CA GLU A 45 -2.18 9.93 -16.14
C GLU A 45 -1.69 8.58 -15.61
N LEU A 46 -1.92 8.30 -14.31
CA LEU A 46 -1.49 7.10 -13.62
C LEU A 46 -2.65 6.09 -13.48
N SER A 47 -2.34 4.79 -13.56
CA SER A 47 -3.31 3.74 -13.24
C SER A 47 -3.72 3.80 -11.76
N GLY A 48 -4.84 3.18 -11.38
CA GLY A 48 -5.30 3.12 -9.99
C GLY A 48 -4.23 2.58 -9.04
N GLY A 49 -3.55 1.50 -9.40
CA GLY A 49 -2.44 0.95 -8.60
C GLY A 49 -1.25 1.90 -8.49
N GLN A 50 -0.93 2.66 -9.56
CA GLN A 50 0.12 3.68 -9.51
C GLN A 50 -0.29 4.87 -8.63
N GLN A 51 -1.54 5.32 -8.69
CA GLN A 51 -2.07 6.36 -7.81
C GLN A 51 -1.99 5.94 -6.33
N GLN A 52 -2.33 4.68 -6.04
CA GLN A 52 -2.20 4.11 -4.70
C GLN A 52 -0.75 4.07 -4.23
N ARG A 53 0.20 3.72 -5.11
CA ARG A 53 1.64 3.79 -4.81
C ARG A 53 2.11 5.22 -4.52
N VAL A 54 1.59 6.23 -5.23
CA VAL A 54 1.85 7.66 -4.91
C VAL A 54 1.34 8.01 -3.52
N ALA A 55 0.14 7.55 -3.13
CA ALA A 55 -0.40 7.77 -1.79
C ALA A 55 0.46 7.11 -0.70
N ILE A 56 0.95 5.89 -0.94
CA ILE A 56 1.89 5.20 -0.04
C ILE A 56 3.22 5.96 0.05
N ALA A 57 3.79 6.40 -1.08
CA ALA A 57 5.03 7.19 -1.10
C ALA A 57 4.88 8.50 -0.30
N ARG A 58 3.73 9.17 -0.42
CA ARG A 58 3.40 10.35 0.37
C ARG A 58 3.36 10.06 1.88
N ALA A 59 2.85 8.90 2.28
CA ALA A 59 2.89 8.48 3.68
C ALA A 59 4.32 8.16 4.16
N LEU A 60 5.19 7.64 3.26
CA LEU A 60 6.55 7.24 3.58
C LEU A 60 7.55 8.39 3.66
N VAL A 61 7.27 9.54 3.03
CA VAL A 61 8.24 10.62 2.82
C VAL A 61 8.84 11.18 4.11
N ASN A 62 8.06 11.16 5.21
CA ASN A 62 8.52 11.54 6.56
C ASN A 62 9.19 10.39 7.33
N ASN A 63 9.49 9.28 6.67
CA ASN A 63 10.11 8.09 7.26
C ASN A 63 9.39 7.57 8.53
N PRO A 64 8.06 7.35 8.53
CA PRO A 64 7.34 6.90 9.70
C PRO A 64 7.76 5.49 10.11
N THR A 65 7.59 5.18 11.41
CA THR A 65 7.78 3.81 11.93
C THR A 65 6.50 2.98 11.80
N LEU A 66 5.33 3.64 11.78
CA LEU A 66 4.01 3.03 11.68
C LEU A 66 3.26 3.61 10.47
N ILE A 67 2.66 2.74 9.68
CA ILE A 67 1.77 3.08 8.58
C ILE A 67 0.39 2.50 8.88
N LEU A 68 -0.63 3.34 8.81
CA LEU A 68 -2.03 2.95 8.88
C LEU A 68 -2.62 3.00 7.48
N ALA A 69 -3.17 1.89 7.02
CA ALA A 69 -3.80 1.77 5.70
C ALA A 69 -5.24 1.29 5.86
N ASP A 70 -6.18 2.12 5.45
CA ASP A 70 -7.60 1.83 5.50
C ASP A 70 -8.08 1.52 4.08
N GLU A 71 -8.52 0.27 3.85
CA GLU A 71 -8.97 -0.28 2.56
C GLU A 71 -8.04 0.10 1.38
N PRO A 72 -6.72 -0.18 1.47
CA PRO A 72 -5.76 0.33 0.48
C PRO A 72 -5.89 -0.29 -0.91
N THR A 73 -6.73 -1.31 -1.06
CA THR A 73 -6.95 -2.07 -2.29
C THR A 73 -8.37 -1.96 -2.83
N GLY A 74 -9.29 -1.34 -2.10
CA GLY A 74 -10.74 -1.38 -2.33
C GLY A 74 -11.25 -0.86 -3.69
N ASN A 75 -10.41 -0.15 -4.46
CA ASN A 75 -10.75 0.37 -5.79
C ASN A 75 -9.82 -0.17 -6.89
N LEU A 76 -9.16 -1.29 -6.64
CA LEU A 76 -8.17 -1.88 -7.54
C LEU A 76 -8.66 -3.23 -8.07
N ASP A 77 -8.18 -3.62 -9.25
CA ASP A 77 -8.29 -4.99 -9.72
C ASP A 77 -7.43 -5.94 -8.87
N SER A 78 -7.74 -7.23 -8.91
CA SER A 78 -7.10 -8.24 -8.05
C SER A 78 -5.57 -8.26 -8.19
N LYS A 79 -5.03 -8.12 -9.41
CA LYS A 79 -3.57 -8.09 -9.62
C LYS A 79 -2.93 -6.88 -9.00
N SER A 80 -3.53 -5.70 -9.20
CA SER A 80 -3.07 -4.45 -8.59
C SER A 80 -3.19 -4.49 -7.06
N SER A 81 -4.22 -5.14 -6.52
CA SER A 81 -4.41 -5.36 -5.08
C SER A 81 -3.27 -6.20 -4.50
N PHE A 82 -2.90 -7.29 -5.16
CA PHE A 82 -1.76 -8.12 -4.74
C PHE A 82 -0.42 -7.38 -4.84
N ASP A 83 -0.25 -6.51 -5.84
CA ASP A 83 0.94 -5.65 -5.96
C ASP A 83 1.07 -4.68 -4.78
N ILE A 84 -0.03 -4.11 -4.32
CA ILE A 84 -0.06 -3.21 -3.15
C ILE A 84 0.18 -4.01 -1.86
N ALA A 85 -0.45 -5.18 -1.71
CA ALA A 85 -0.22 -6.05 -0.55
C ALA A 85 1.25 -6.48 -0.44
N ASP A 86 1.87 -6.89 -1.57
CA ASP A 86 3.29 -7.24 -1.62
C ASP A 86 4.20 -6.05 -1.28
N LEU A 87 3.87 -4.85 -1.75
CA LEU A 87 4.60 -3.63 -1.37
C LEU A 87 4.58 -3.42 0.15
N PHE A 88 3.44 -3.59 0.83
CA PHE A 88 3.36 -3.52 2.29
C PHE A 88 4.20 -4.62 2.96
N VAL A 89 4.24 -5.83 2.41
CA VAL A 89 5.13 -6.90 2.88
C VAL A 89 6.59 -6.47 2.79
N GLN A 90 7.02 -5.90 1.67
CA GLN A 90 8.39 -5.41 1.48
C GLN A 90 8.74 -4.30 2.47
N LEU A 91 7.85 -3.34 2.69
CA LEU A 91 8.04 -2.26 3.66
C LEU A 91 8.13 -2.81 5.10
N ASN A 92 7.32 -3.81 5.45
CA ASN A 92 7.39 -4.49 6.73
C ASN A 92 8.72 -5.23 6.91
N ASN A 93 9.22 -5.90 5.88
CA ASN A 93 10.54 -6.57 5.91
C ASN A 93 11.69 -5.58 6.10
N LYS A 94 11.51 -4.32 5.67
CA LYS A 94 12.45 -3.20 5.92
C LYS A 94 12.29 -2.55 7.29
N GLY A 95 11.49 -3.14 8.19
CA GLY A 95 11.33 -2.69 9.58
C GLY A 95 10.15 -1.74 9.84
N LYS A 96 9.28 -1.48 8.85
CA LYS A 96 8.08 -0.67 9.08
C LYS A 96 7.00 -1.51 9.76
N THR A 97 6.27 -0.93 10.70
CA THR A 97 5.04 -1.50 11.22
C THR A 97 3.88 -1.09 10.32
N ILE A 98 3.10 -2.06 9.86
CA ILE A 98 1.94 -1.83 9.00
C ILE A 98 0.70 -2.31 9.74
N VAL A 99 -0.29 -1.45 9.88
CA VAL A 99 -1.64 -1.81 10.30
C VAL A 99 -2.57 -1.56 9.13
N MET A 100 -3.17 -2.61 8.61
CA MET A 100 -4.06 -2.54 7.46
C MET A 100 -5.47 -2.96 7.86
N ILE A 101 -6.46 -2.17 7.49
CA ILE A 101 -7.87 -2.50 7.59
C ILE A 101 -8.32 -2.94 6.21
N THR A 102 -8.91 -4.11 6.10
CA THR A 102 -9.47 -4.62 4.84
C THR A 102 -10.61 -5.59 5.12
N HIS A 103 -11.58 -5.63 4.22
CA HIS A 103 -12.63 -6.66 4.19
C HIS A 103 -12.32 -7.80 3.20
N GLU A 104 -11.18 -7.71 2.49
CA GLU A 104 -10.72 -8.72 1.52
C GLU A 104 -9.92 -9.82 2.24
N PRO A 105 -10.46 -11.06 2.37
CA PRO A 105 -9.77 -12.15 3.09
C PRO A 105 -8.42 -12.50 2.46
N GLU A 106 -8.30 -12.41 1.14
CA GLU A 106 -7.08 -12.71 0.39
C GLU A 106 -5.96 -11.73 0.72
N ILE A 107 -6.28 -10.44 0.81
CA ILE A 107 -5.33 -9.39 1.21
C ILE A 107 -4.90 -9.55 2.66
N ALA A 108 -5.83 -9.93 3.55
CA ALA A 108 -5.51 -10.18 4.97
C ALA A 108 -4.46 -11.30 5.17
N GLN A 109 -4.35 -12.26 4.24
CA GLN A 109 -3.36 -13.35 4.30
C GLN A 109 -1.91 -12.88 4.09
N PHE A 110 -1.68 -11.67 3.60
CA PHE A 110 -0.34 -11.09 3.49
C PHE A 110 0.21 -10.59 4.83
N ALA A 111 -0.61 -10.49 5.87
CA ALA A 111 -0.21 -10.03 7.20
C ALA A 111 0.48 -11.14 8.01
N LYS A 112 1.26 -10.77 9.02
CA LYS A 112 1.82 -11.69 10.04
C LYS A 112 0.82 -12.01 11.15
N ARG A 113 -0.15 -11.12 11.39
CA ARG A 113 -1.18 -11.25 12.43
C ARG A 113 -2.49 -10.72 11.87
N MET A 114 -3.56 -11.43 12.11
CA MET A 114 -4.90 -11.05 11.69
C MET A 114 -5.80 -10.93 12.91
N ILE A 115 -6.49 -9.79 13.01
CA ILE A 115 -7.50 -9.53 14.03
C ILE A 115 -8.84 -9.37 13.30
N TYR A 116 -9.79 -10.23 13.61
CA TYR A 116 -11.13 -10.15 13.05
C TYR A 116 -12.07 -9.47 14.04
N LEU A 117 -12.67 -8.36 13.60
CA LEU A 117 -13.63 -7.58 14.36
C LEU A 117 -15.03 -7.73 13.78
N ARG A 118 -16.02 -7.79 14.66
CA ARG A 118 -17.43 -7.73 14.30
C ARG A 118 -18.19 -7.02 15.41
N ASP A 119 -19.06 -6.06 15.02
CA ASP A 119 -19.90 -5.29 15.94
C ASP A 119 -19.10 -4.67 17.10
N GLY A 120 -17.92 -4.12 16.81
CA GLY A 120 -17.02 -3.49 17.79
C GLY A 120 -16.31 -4.46 18.74
N ARG A 121 -16.38 -5.77 18.49
CA ARG A 121 -15.74 -6.81 19.31
C ARG A 121 -14.71 -7.60 18.54
N ILE A 122 -13.61 -7.95 19.19
CA ILE A 122 -12.62 -8.86 18.64
C ILE A 122 -13.17 -10.29 18.74
N LEU A 123 -13.39 -10.93 17.59
CA LEU A 123 -13.81 -12.32 17.52
C LEU A 123 -12.63 -13.28 17.42
N THR A 124 -11.58 -12.88 16.72
CA THR A 124 -10.39 -13.70 16.49
C THR A 124 -9.15 -12.83 16.49
N ASP A 125 -8.06 -13.33 17.08
CA ASP A 125 -6.73 -12.76 17.03
C ASP A 125 -5.75 -13.91 16.83
N LYS A 126 -5.12 -13.98 15.65
CA LYS A 126 -4.26 -15.10 15.29
C LYS A 126 -3.00 -14.66 14.53
N LEU A 127 -1.91 -15.37 14.77
CA LEU A 127 -0.71 -15.28 13.97
C LEU A 127 -0.84 -16.12 12.70
N ILE A 128 -0.43 -15.56 11.57
CA ILE A 128 -0.37 -16.26 10.29
C ILE A 128 1.06 -16.79 10.14
N LYS A 129 1.22 -18.12 10.28
CA LYS A 129 2.54 -18.77 10.22
C LYS A 129 3.19 -18.65 8.84
N ASN A 130 2.39 -18.87 7.79
CA ASN A 130 2.82 -18.78 6.39
C ASN A 130 1.94 -17.74 5.70
N ARG A 131 2.41 -16.49 5.67
CA ARG A 131 1.70 -15.45 4.94
C ARG A 131 1.77 -15.67 3.44
N SER A 132 0.71 -15.31 2.74
CA SER A 132 0.65 -15.40 1.29
C SER A 132 1.73 -14.57 0.62
N THR A 133 2.22 -15.06 -0.51
CA THR A 133 3.04 -14.28 -1.44
C THR A 133 2.18 -13.84 -2.63
N LYS A 134 2.66 -12.82 -3.34
CA LYS A 134 2.00 -12.39 -4.59
C LYS A 134 1.89 -13.56 -5.58
N ALA A 135 2.91 -14.41 -5.68
CA ALA A 135 2.91 -15.57 -6.58
C ALA A 135 1.83 -16.59 -6.20
N ASP A 136 1.62 -16.84 -4.90
CA ASP A 136 0.58 -17.76 -4.43
C ASP A 136 -0.81 -17.20 -4.72
N ALA A 137 -1.04 -15.92 -4.44
CA ALA A 137 -2.31 -15.24 -4.69
C ALA A 137 -2.69 -15.24 -6.19
N ILE A 138 -1.73 -14.98 -7.09
CA ILE A 138 -1.96 -15.03 -8.53
C ILE A 138 -2.32 -16.46 -8.98
N LYS A 139 -1.61 -17.48 -8.48
CA LYS A 139 -1.93 -18.89 -8.80
C LYS A 139 -3.34 -19.28 -8.34
N GLU A 140 -3.77 -18.79 -7.20
CA GLU A 140 -5.11 -19.06 -6.68
C GLU A 140 -6.18 -18.37 -7.54
N LEU A 141 -5.96 -17.12 -7.94
CA LEU A 141 -6.82 -16.39 -8.87
C LEU A 141 -6.97 -17.11 -10.23
N GLU A 142 -5.87 -17.64 -10.78
CA GLU A 142 -5.88 -18.39 -12.04
C GLU A 142 -6.62 -19.73 -11.94
N ARG A 143 -6.65 -20.36 -10.76
CA ARG A 143 -7.41 -21.60 -10.51
C ARG A 143 -8.90 -21.37 -10.35
N ASN A 144 -9.30 -20.19 -9.86
CA ASN A 144 -10.69 -19.81 -9.59
C ASN A 144 -11.06 -18.48 -10.30
N PRO A 145 -11.14 -18.45 -11.65
CA PRO A 145 -11.37 -17.21 -12.41
C PRO A 145 -12.79 -16.63 -12.26
N THR A 146 -13.69 -17.29 -11.53
CA THR A 146 -15.10 -16.88 -11.37
C THR A 146 -15.37 -15.97 -10.18
N ALA A 147 -14.39 -15.73 -9.31
CA ALA A 147 -14.59 -14.89 -8.12
C ALA A 147 -14.78 -13.39 -8.45
N ASP A 148 -14.27 -12.92 -9.61
CA ASP A 148 -14.37 -11.50 -10.02
C ASP A 148 -15.70 -11.15 -10.72
N ASN A 149 -16.56 -12.13 -11.05
CA ASN A 149 -17.80 -11.90 -11.83
C ASN A 149 -19.07 -11.75 -10.98
N GLU A 150 -19.03 -11.89 -9.68
CA GLU A 150 -20.21 -11.80 -8.81
C GLU A 150 -20.43 -10.42 -8.18
N LEU A 151 -19.62 -9.40 -8.53
CA LEU A 151 -19.71 -8.04 -7.98
C LEU A 151 -19.93 -6.95 -9.04
N SER A 152 -20.51 -7.29 -10.20
CA SER A 152 -20.91 -6.30 -11.20
C SER A 152 -22.44 -6.14 -11.28
#